data_9a604a85ca5cc2a3d52b0c49e2c10076
#
_entry.id   9a604a85ca5cc2a3d52b0c49e2c10076
#
_cell.length_a   1.000
_cell.length_b   1.000
_cell.length_c   1.000
_cell.angle_alpha   90.00
_cell.angle_beta   90.00
_cell.angle_gamma   90.00
#
_symmetry.space_group_name_H-M   'P 1'
#
loop_
_entity.id
_entity.type
_entity.pdbx_description
1 polymer ?
#
loop_
_entity_poly.entity_id
_entity_poly.type
_entity_poly.pdbx_seq_one_letter_code
_entity_poly.pdbx_strand_id
1 'polypeptide(L)'
;MRLFAQLSWYFRREWRRYLGAVALLVIIAMLQLVPPKVVGIVVDGVTEQHFTTGQILMWIATMVLIAVVVYLLRYVWRVLLFGASYQLAVELREDYYRQLSRQHPEFYLRHRTGDLMARATNDVDRVVFAAGEGVLTLVDSLVMGCAVLIMMSTQISWQLTLFALLPMPVMAIMIKRNGDALHERFKLAQAAFSSLNDRTQESLTSIRMIKAFGLEDRQSALFAADAEDTGKKNMRVARIDARFDPTIYIAIGMANLLAIGGGSWMVVQGSLTLGQLTSFMMYLGLMIWPMLALAWMFNIVERGSAAYSRIRAMLAEAPVVNDGSEPVPEGRGELDVNIHQFTYPQTDHPALENVNFALKPGQMLGICGPTGSGKSTLLSLIQRHFDVSEGDIRFHDIPLTKLQLDSWRSRLAVVSQTPFLFSDTVANNIALGCPNATQQEIEHVARLASVHDDILRLPQGYDTEVGERGVMLSGGQKQRISIARALLVNAEILILDDALSAVDGRTEHQILHNLRQWGQGRTVIISAHRLSALTEASEIIVMQHGHIAQRGNNDELAQQSGWYRDMYRYQQLEAALDDAPEIREEAVDA
;
A
#
# COMPACT_ATOMS: atom_id res chain seq x y z
N MET A 1 24.89 1.82 3.48
CA MET A 1 25.42 0.58 4.14
C MET A 1 24.48 -0.01 5.19
N ARG A 2 23.67 0.80 5.92
CA ARG A 2 22.72 0.30 6.92
C ARG A 2 21.71 -0.73 6.36
N LEU A 3 21.24 -0.55 5.12
CA LEU A 3 20.27 -1.46 4.50
C LEU A 3 20.79 -2.90 4.43
N PHE A 4 22.04 -3.09 3.98
CA PHE A 4 22.62 -4.44 3.88
C PHE A 4 22.77 -5.13 5.24
N ALA A 5 23.08 -4.36 6.29
CA ALA A 5 23.10 -4.89 7.66
C ALA A 5 21.69 -5.27 8.13
N GLN A 6 20.66 -4.48 7.81
CA GLN A 6 19.27 -4.76 8.16
C GLN A 6 18.70 -5.96 7.39
N LEU A 7 19.11 -6.17 6.14
CA LEU A 7 18.74 -7.32 5.32
C LEU A 7 19.66 -8.53 5.50
N SER A 8 20.59 -8.51 6.48
CA SER A 8 21.55 -9.60 6.70
C SER A 8 20.88 -10.96 6.94
N TRP A 9 19.68 -10.98 7.52
CA TRP A 9 18.88 -12.19 7.70
C TRP A 9 18.53 -12.83 6.36
N TYR A 10 18.17 -12.02 5.36
CA TYR A 10 17.82 -12.47 4.03
C TYR A 10 19.06 -12.93 3.26
N PHE A 11 20.14 -12.14 3.27
CA PHE A 11 21.40 -12.50 2.62
C PHE A 11 22.02 -13.78 3.20
N ARG A 12 21.88 -14.03 4.51
CA ARG A 12 22.32 -15.30 5.13
C ARG A 12 21.49 -16.48 4.66
N ARG A 13 20.20 -16.30 4.44
CA ARG A 13 19.32 -17.38 3.97
C ARG A 13 19.61 -17.71 2.50
N GLU A 14 19.72 -16.70 1.64
CA GLU A 14 19.95 -16.83 0.20
C GLU A 14 21.44 -16.73 -0.17
N TRP A 15 22.35 -16.98 0.78
CA TRP A 15 23.81 -16.77 0.61
C TRP A 15 24.38 -17.47 -0.61
N ARG A 16 23.87 -18.66 -0.97
CA ARG A 16 24.36 -19.43 -2.14
C ARG A 16 24.11 -18.69 -3.45
N ARG A 17 22.95 -18.06 -3.61
CA ARG A 17 22.61 -17.28 -4.80
C ARG A 17 23.44 -16.00 -4.89
N TYR A 18 23.54 -15.26 -3.78
CA TYR A 18 24.35 -14.04 -3.74
C TYR A 18 25.84 -14.32 -3.92
N LEU A 19 26.39 -15.32 -3.24
CA LEU A 19 27.79 -15.70 -3.38
C LEU A 19 28.09 -16.19 -4.81
N GLY A 20 27.22 -17.01 -5.39
CA GLY A 20 27.34 -17.45 -6.78
C GLY A 20 27.31 -16.28 -7.76
N ALA A 21 26.39 -15.33 -7.59
CA ALA A 21 26.32 -14.13 -8.42
C ALA A 21 27.59 -13.27 -8.31
N VAL A 22 28.08 -13.03 -7.08
CA VAL A 22 29.31 -12.27 -6.81
C VAL A 22 30.52 -12.98 -7.42
N ALA A 23 30.66 -14.28 -7.25
CA ALA A 23 31.75 -15.06 -7.84
C ALA A 23 31.75 -14.95 -9.38
N LEU A 24 30.56 -15.06 -10.00
CA LEU A 24 30.46 -14.89 -11.45
C LEU A 24 30.78 -13.46 -11.89
N LEU A 25 30.41 -12.43 -11.14
CA LEU A 25 30.79 -11.04 -11.42
C LEU A 25 32.30 -10.85 -11.36
N VAL A 26 32.98 -11.46 -10.37
CA VAL A 26 34.46 -11.43 -10.27
C VAL A 26 35.08 -12.10 -11.49
N ILE A 27 34.60 -13.28 -11.89
CA ILE A 27 35.10 -13.99 -13.08
C ILE A 27 34.89 -13.14 -14.34
N ILE A 28 33.71 -12.53 -14.51
CA ILE A 28 33.43 -11.64 -15.64
C ILE A 28 34.36 -10.46 -15.66
N ALA A 29 34.60 -9.81 -14.51
CA ALA A 29 35.53 -8.68 -14.41
C ALA A 29 36.96 -9.09 -14.83
N MET A 30 37.43 -10.26 -14.40
CA MET A 30 38.73 -10.79 -14.82
C MET A 30 38.81 -11.08 -16.33
N LEU A 31 37.74 -11.68 -16.89
CA LEU A 31 37.68 -11.95 -18.33
C LEU A 31 37.63 -10.65 -19.16
N GLN A 32 36.99 -9.60 -18.66
CA GLN A 32 36.93 -8.29 -19.33
C GLN A 32 38.26 -7.53 -19.35
N LEU A 33 39.24 -7.91 -18.52
CA LEU A 33 40.58 -7.36 -18.56
C LEU A 33 41.44 -7.97 -19.70
N VAL A 34 41.05 -9.11 -20.24
CA VAL A 34 41.84 -9.81 -21.28
C VAL A 34 41.80 -9.10 -22.63
N PRO A 35 40.65 -8.60 -23.17
CA PRO A 35 40.58 -7.93 -24.46
C PRO A 35 41.56 -6.75 -24.60
N PRO A 36 41.66 -5.77 -23.66
CA PRO A 36 42.63 -4.69 -23.76
C PRO A 36 44.09 -5.20 -23.83
N LYS A 37 44.41 -6.24 -23.05
CA LYS A 37 45.74 -6.84 -23.07
C LYS A 37 46.07 -7.51 -24.42
N VAL A 38 45.08 -8.26 -24.96
CA VAL A 38 45.23 -8.93 -26.26
C VAL A 38 45.42 -7.92 -27.38
N VAL A 39 44.64 -6.81 -27.37
CA VAL A 39 44.80 -5.74 -28.38
C VAL A 39 46.22 -5.17 -28.31
N GLY A 40 46.76 -4.91 -27.12
CA GLY A 40 48.16 -4.45 -26.98
C GLY A 40 49.17 -5.43 -27.56
N ILE A 41 49.04 -6.72 -27.25
CA ILE A 41 49.92 -7.76 -27.80
C ILE A 41 49.86 -7.82 -29.33
N VAL A 42 48.66 -7.71 -29.90
CA VAL A 42 48.45 -7.71 -31.34
C VAL A 42 49.05 -6.46 -31.98
N VAL A 43 48.91 -5.27 -31.37
CA VAL A 43 49.52 -4.02 -31.87
C VAL A 43 51.03 -4.13 -31.87
N ASP A 44 51.67 -4.60 -30.81
CA ASP A 44 53.09 -4.79 -30.75
C ASP A 44 53.58 -5.82 -31.79
N GLY A 45 52.88 -6.97 -31.90
CA GLY A 45 53.25 -8.01 -32.87
C GLY A 45 53.11 -7.58 -34.33
N VAL A 46 52.14 -6.70 -34.64
CA VAL A 46 52.00 -6.11 -35.99
C VAL A 46 53.08 -5.05 -36.26
N THR A 47 53.34 -4.19 -35.26
CA THR A 47 54.35 -3.11 -35.39
C THR A 47 55.76 -3.66 -35.57
N GLU A 48 56.09 -4.71 -34.85
CA GLU A 48 57.38 -5.38 -34.93
C GLU A 48 57.46 -6.44 -36.06
N GLN A 49 56.40 -6.60 -36.85
CA GLN A 49 56.28 -7.58 -37.96
C GLN A 49 56.51 -9.05 -37.56
N HIS A 50 56.23 -9.40 -36.29
CA HIS A 50 56.42 -10.75 -35.77
C HIS A 50 55.22 -11.67 -35.93
N PHE A 51 54.01 -11.13 -36.24
CA PHE A 51 52.80 -11.94 -36.33
C PHE A 51 52.44 -12.34 -37.76
N THR A 52 52.12 -13.62 -37.90
CA THR A 52 51.52 -14.18 -39.10
C THR A 52 50.01 -13.96 -39.07
N THR A 53 49.36 -13.95 -40.26
CA THR A 53 47.89 -13.83 -40.38
C THR A 53 47.17 -14.88 -39.52
N GLY A 54 47.71 -16.10 -39.41
CA GLY A 54 47.12 -17.17 -38.58
C GLY A 54 47.13 -16.83 -37.08
N GLN A 55 48.18 -16.20 -36.57
CA GLN A 55 48.28 -15.78 -35.17
C GLN A 55 47.29 -14.66 -34.86
N ILE A 56 47.11 -13.70 -35.77
CA ILE A 56 46.11 -12.64 -35.61
C ILE A 56 44.69 -13.23 -35.57
N LEU A 57 44.38 -14.18 -36.47
CA LEU A 57 43.08 -14.88 -36.47
C LEU A 57 42.86 -15.65 -35.16
N MET A 58 43.88 -16.28 -34.59
CA MET A 58 43.82 -16.99 -33.32
C MET A 58 43.48 -16.02 -32.17
N TRP A 59 44.07 -14.83 -32.11
CA TRP A 59 43.78 -13.81 -31.09
C TRP A 59 42.34 -13.27 -31.24
N ILE A 60 41.89 -13.03 -32.47
CA ILE A 60 40.50 -12.62 -32.76
C ILE A 60 39.52 -13.72 -32.28
N ALA A 61 39.80 -14.98 -32.63
CA ALA A 61 38.97 -16.11 -32.18
C ALA A 61 38.91 -16.20 -30.64
N THR A 62 40.02 -15.94 -29.96
CA THR A 62 40.07 -15.90 -28.49
C THR A 62 39.20 -14.78 -27.92
N MET A 63 39.20 -13.58 -28.52
CA MET A 63 38.37 -12.48 -28.09
C MET A 63 36.87 -12.78 -28.30
N VAL A 64 36.49 -13.40 -29.43
CA VAL A 64 35.13 -13.85 -29.69
C VAL A 64 34.69 -14.91 -28.68
N LEU A 65 35.56 -15.88 -28.38
CA LEU A 65 35.27 -16.89 -27.36
C LEU A 65 35.02 -16.25 -25.98
N ILE A 66 35.90 -15.33 -25.57
CA ILE A 66 35.72 -14.61 -24.30
C ILE A 66 34.39 -13.82 -24.29
N ALA A 67 34.04 -13.15 -25.39
CA ALA A 67 32.79 -12.43 -25.49
C ALA A 67 31.54 -13.35 -25.31
N VAL A 68 31.59 -14.54 -25.93
CA VAL A 68 30.52 -15.55 -25.79
C VAL A 68 30.42 -16.06 -24.34
N VAL A 69 31.60 -16.41 -23.74
CA VAL A 69 31.62 -16.87 -22.34
C VAL A 69 31.09 -15.78 -21.39
N VAL A 70 31.53 -14.53 -21.55
CA VAL A 70 31.04 -13.41 -20.74
C VAL A 70 29.53 -13.21 -20.91
N TYR A 71 29.00 -13.35 -22.13
CA TYR A 71 27.57 -13.26 -22.37
C TYR A 71 26.78 -14.34 -21.61
N LEU A 72 27.23 -15.60 -21.67
CA LEU A 72 26.60 -16.71 -20.94
C LEU A 72 26.67 -16.51 -19.42
N LEU A 73 27.84 -16.12 -18.90
CA LEU A 73 28.01 -15.85 -17.47
C LEU A 73 27.13 -14.67 -17.01
N ARG A 74 26.96 -13.62 -17.84
CA ARG A 74 26.08 -12.49 -17.57
C ARG A 74 24.62 -12.91 -17.46
N TYR A 75 24.17 -13.86 -18.25
CA TYR A 75 22.82 -14.41 -18.11
C TYR A 75 22.63 -15.12 -16.76
N VAL A 76 23.56 -16.01 -16.40
CA VAL A 76 23.47 -16.82 -15.19
C VAL A 76 23.46 -15.95 -13.92
N TRP A 77 24.41 -15.03 -13.77
CA TRP A 77 24.44 -14.19 -12.56
C TRP A 77 23.20 -13.29 -12.42
N ARG A 78 22.64 -12.81 -13.56
CA ARG A 78 21.40 -12.03 -13.53
C ARG A 78 20.24 -12.84 -12.98
N VAL A 79 20.06 -14.06 -13.46
CA VAL A 79 19.02 -14.96 -12.96
C VAL A 79 19.20 -15.24 -11.46
N LEU A 80 20.43 -15.47 -11.01
CA LEU A 80 20.71 -15.72 -9.59
C LEU A 80 20.42 -14.50 -8.71
N LEU A 81 20.94 -13.35 -9.07
CA LEU A 81 20.85 -12.13 -8.26
C LEU A 81 19.43 -11.54 -8.24
N PHE A 82 18.87 -11.32 -9.44
CA PHE A 82 17.52 -10.76 -9.53
C PHE A 82 16.44 -11.76 -9.11
N GLY A 83 16.65 -13.06 -9.35
CA GLY A 83 15.78 -14.10 -8.81
C GLY A 83 15.72 -14.08 -7.29
N ALA A 84 16.86 -13.89 -6.62
CA ALA A 84 16.88 -13.71 -5.17
C ALA A 84 16.18 -12.39 -4.75
N SER A 85 16.46 -11.26 -5.42
CA SER A 85 15.85 -9.99 -5.03
C SER A 85 14.33 -9.96 -5.24
N TYR A 86 13.80 -10.61 -6.29
CA TYR A 86 12.35 -10.73 -6.48
C TYR A 86 11.69 -11.68 -5.46
N GLN A 87 12.42 -12.72 -4.99
CA GLN A 87 11.92 -13.55 -3.89
C GLN A 87 11.76 -12.73 -2.61
N LEU A 88 12.68 -11.80 -2.33
CA LEU A 88 12.54 -10.84 -1.23
C LEU A 88 11.27 -9.98 -1.36
N ALA A 89 10.90 -9.60 -2.59
CA ALA A 89 9.67 -8.85 -2.83
C ALA A 89 8.41 -9.60 -2.38
N VAL A 90 8.35 -10.91 -2.71
CA VAL A 90 7.23 -11.77 -2.33
C VAL A 90 7.12 -11.84 -0.81
N GLU A 91 8.23 -12.11 -0.12
CA GLU A 91 8.24 -12.24 1.33
C GLU A 91 7.87 -10.95 2.07
N LEU A 92 8.47 -9.82 1.65
CA LEU A 92 8.15 -8.54 2.27
C LEU A 92 6.68 -8.16 2.08
N ARG A 93 6.09 -8.46 0.90
CA ARG A 93 4.67 -8.21 0.65
C ARG A 93 3.78 -9.14 1.46
N GLU A 94 4.14 -10.42 1.57
CA GLU A 94 3.40 -11.38 2.37
C GLU A 94 3.41 -11.00 3.86
N ASP A 95 4.58 -10.71 4.42
CA ASP A 95 4.72 -10.30 5.82
C ASP A 95 3.98 -8.98 6.07
N TYR A 96 4.07 -8.03 5.14
CA TYR A 96 3.39 -6.74 5.24
C TYR A 96 1.86 -6.92 5.20
N TYR A 97 1.33 -7.71 4.27
CA TYR A 97 -0.11 -8.00 4.18
C TYR A 97 -0.61 -8.75 5.42
N ARG A 98 0.14 -9.74 5.88
CA ARG A 98 -0.17 -10.49 7.11
C ARG A 98 -0.23 -9.56 8.32
N GLN A 99 0.68 -8.61 8.42
CA GLN A 99 0.67 -7.62 9.49
C GLN A 99 -0.53 -6.67 9.37
N LEU A 100 -0.83 -6.18 8.18
CA LEU A 100 -2.01 -5.35 7.97
C LEU A 100 -3.30 -6.09 8.33
N SER A 101 -3.48 -7.33 7.88
CA SER A 101 -4.69 -8.11 8.16
C SER A 101 -4.93 -8.39 9.65
N ARG A 102 -3.89 -8.28 10.49
CA ARG A 102 -3.99 -8.41 11.95
C ARG A 102 -4.30 -7.11 12.67
N GLN A 103 -4.22 -5.97 11.98
CA GLN A 103 -4.48 -4.67 12.60
C GLN A 103 -5.98 -4.44 12.80
N HIS A 104 -6.30 -3.65 13.83
CA HIS A 104 -7.66 -3.28 14.19
C HIS A 104 -8.10 -1.98 13.50
N PRO A 105 -9.40 -1.67 13.46
CA PRO A 105 -9.93 -0.46 12.83
C PRO A 105 -9.25 0.84 13.28
N GLU A 106 -8.81 0.93 14.53
CA GLU A 106 -8.06 2.07 15.07
C GLU A 106 -6.79 2.39 14.24
N PHE A 107 -6.05 1.36 13.85
CA PHE A 107 -4.87 1.51 13.00
C PHE A 107 -5.23 2.21 11.68
N TYR A 108 -6.34 1.81 11.05
CA TYR A 108 -6.80 2.36 9.78
C TYR A 108 -7.38 3.78 9.90
N LEU A 109 -7.81 4.20 11.10
CA LEU A 109 -8.14 5.61 11.36
C LEU A 109 -6.88 6.50 11.40
N ARG A 110 -5.74 5.95 11.87
CA ARG A 110 -4.46 6.67 11.95
C ARG A 110 -3.68 6.68 10.63
N HIS A 111 -3.84 5.65 9.81
CA HIS A 111 -3.07 5.44 8.57
C HIS A 111 -3.97 5.49 7.35
N ARG A 112 -3.65 6.37 6.41
CA ARG A 112 -4.39 6.43 5.14
C ARG A 112 -4.12 5.19 4.29
N THR A 113 -5.16 4.57 3.74
CA THR A 113 -5.06 3.36 2.91
C THR A 113 -4.09 3.56 1.72
N GLY A 114 -4.12 4.75 1.09
CA GLY A 114 -3.20 5.08 -0.01
C GLY A 114 -1.72 5.06 0.40
N ASP A 115 -1.37 5.51 1.62
CA ASP A 115 0.00 5.44 2.14
C ASP A 115 0.42 3.99 2.43
N LEU A 116 -0.48 3.19 2.99
CA LEU A 116 -0.25 1.75 3.21
C LEU A 116 0.00 1.01 1.89
N MET A 117 -0.79 1.30 0.86
CA MET A 117 -0.61 0.73 -0.47
C MET A 117 0.70 1.18 -1.13
N ALA A 118 1.07 2.46 -0.99
CA ALA A 118 2.35 2.97 -1.50
C ALA A 118 3.56 2.28 -0.86
N ARG A 119 3.47 1.91 0.42
CA ARG A 119 4.51 1.13 1.11
C ARG A 119 4.58 -0.32 0.61
N ALA A 120 3.43 -0.97 0.40
CA ALA A 120 3.36 -2.35 -0.12
C ALA A 120 3.89 -2.47 -1.56
N THR A 121 3.83 -1.41 -2.34
CA THR A 121 4.28 -1.36 -3.74
C THR A 121 5.62 -0.64 -3.88
N ASN A 122 5.63 0.68 -3.87
CA ASN A 122 6.79 1.50 -4.19
C ASN A 122 7.96 1.32 -3.21
N ASP A 123 7.68 1.20 -1.89
CA ASP A 123 8.76 1.05 -0.92
C ASP A 123 9.37 -0.36 -0.97
N VAL A 124 8.55 -1.40 -1.16
CA VAL A 124 9.07 -2.77 -1.37
C VAL A 124 9.93 -2.81 -2.63
N ASP A 125 9.48 -2.21 -3.75
CA ASP A 125 10.26 -2.20 -5.00
C ASP A 125 11.60 -1.47 -4.83
N ARG A 126 11.67 -0.39 -4.05
CA ARG A 126 12.94 0.29 -3.74
C ARG A 126 13.90 -0.58 -2.93
N VAL A 127 13.38 -1.36 -1.98
CA VAL A 127 14.20 -2.31 -1.20
C VAL A 127 14.73 -3.42 -2.10
N VAL A 128 13.87 -4.00 -2.94
CA VAL A 128 14.22 -5.06 -3.88
C VAL A 128 15.25 -4.58 -4.90
N PHE A 129 15.06 -3.38 -5.44
CA PHE A 129 16.01 -2.76 -6.36
C PHE A 129 17.39 -2.55 -5.70
N ALA A 130 17.42 -2.12 -4.43
CA ALA A 130 18.65 -1.99 -3.68
C ALA A 130 19.31 -3.34 -3.35
N ALA A 131 18.53 -4.39 -3.10
CA ALA A 131 19.03 -5.74 -2.84
C ALA A 131 19.56 -6.45 -4.10
N GLY A 132 19.07 -6.08 -5.29
CA GLY A 132 19.56 -6.57 -6.58
C GLY A 132 20.59 -5.62 -7.19
N GLU A 133 20.12 -4.53 -7.77
CA GLU A 133 20.94 -3.55 -8.50
C GLU A 133 21.97 -2.86 -7.59
N GLY A 134 21.61 -2.58 -6.33
CA GLY A 134 22.56 -1.99 -5.37
C GLY A 134 23.74 -2.91 -5.07
N VAL A 135 23.50 -4.23 -4.91
CA VAL A 135 24.58 -5.22 -4.72
C VAL A 135 25.40 -5.39 -5.98
N LEU A 136 24.75 -5.51 -7.15
CA LEU A 136 25.42 -5.56 -8.45
C LEU A 136 26.39 -4.40 -8.61
N THR A 137 25.85 -3.18 -8.51
CA THR A 137 26.62 -1.95 -8.76
C THR A 137 27.78 -1.79 -7.79
N LEU A 138 27.59 -2.16 -6.51
CA LEU A 138 28.66 -2.14 -5.52
C LEU A 138 29.78 -3.10 -5.87
N VAL A 139 29.44 -4.36 -6.17
CA VAL A 139 30.43 -5.41 -6.45
C VAL A 139 31.13 -5.13 -7.77
N ASP A 140 30.38 -4.84 -8.83
CA ASP A 140 30.94 -4.56 -10.16
C ASP A 140 31.89 -3.34 -10.12
N SER A 141 31.46 -2.25 -9.48
CA SER A 141 32.28 -1.04 -9.38
C SER A 141 33.59 -1.27 -8.59
N LEU A 142 33.53 -1.96 -7.45
CA LEU A 142 34.70 -2.23 -6.63
C LEU A 142 35.62 -3.23 -7.30
N VAL A 143 35.10 -4.35 -7.77
CA VAL A 143 35.91 -5.41 -8.37
C VAL A 143 36.53 -4.94 -9.66
N MET A 144 35.73 -4.36 -10.58
CA MET A 144 36.23 -3.89 -11.88
C MET A 144 37.16 -2.71 -11.70
N GLY A 145 36.80 -1.72 -10.86
CA GLY A 145 37.65 -0.56 -10.61
C GLY A 145 39.03 -0.94 -10.02
N CYS A 146 39.05 -1.79 -9.00
CA CYS A 146 40.31 -2.28 -8.40
C CYS A 146 41.12 -3.14 -9.39
N ALA A 147 40.46 -4.03 -10.12
CA ALA A 147 41.12 -4.92 -11.06
C ALA A 147 41.78 -4.13 -12.21
N VAL A 148 41.09 -3.14 -12.77
CA VAL A 148 41.64 -2.25 -13.81
C VAL A 148 42.81 -1.45 -13.25
N LEU A 149 42.69 -0.84 -12.07
CA LEU A 149 43.81 -0.09 -11.44
C LEU A 149 45.02 -0.96 -11.19
N ILE A 150 44.83 -2.19 -10.71
CA ILE A 150 45.94 -3.15 -10.51
C ILE A 150 46.59 -3.48 -11.86
N MET A 151 45.79 -3.77 -12.90
CA MET A 151 46.36 -4.08 -14.23
C MET A 151 47.13 -2.91 -14.82
N MET A 152 46.58 -1.68 -14.75
CA MET A 152 47.27 -0.48 -15.26
C MET A 152 48.58 -0.22 -14.53
N SER A 153 48.61 -0.34 -13.20
CA SER A 153 49.77 -0.02 -12.38
C SER A 153 50.84 -1.12 -12.38
N THR A 154 50.44 -2.40 -12.38
CA THR A 154 51.40 -3.52 -12.27
C THR A 154 51.88 -4.06 -13.61
N GLN A 155 51.01 -4.08 -14.63
CA GLN A 155 51.31 -4.68 -15.93
C GLN A 155 51.81 -3.65 -16.98
N ILE A 156 51.51 -2.35 -16.76
CA ILE A 156 51.93 -1.32 -17.71
C ILE A 156 52.87 -0.32 -17.03
N SER A 157 52.38 0.64 -16.27
CA SER A 157 53.20 1.59 -15.54
C SER A 157 52.44 2.28 -14.42
N TRP A 158 52.93 2.20 -13.18
CA TRP A 158 52.31 2.89 -12.04
C TRP A 158 52.46 4.41 -12.15
N GLN A 159 53.58 4.89 -12.78
CA GLN A 159 53.85 6.31 -13.00
C GLN A 159 52.82 6.92 -13.96
N LEU A 160 52.57 6.24 -15.10
CA LEU A 160 51.57 6.67 -16.08
C LEU A 160 50.18 6.62 -15.48
N THR A 161 49.86 5.59 -14.68
CA THR A 161 48.57 5.47 -14.00
C THR A 161 48.33 6.64 -13.05
N LEU A 162 49.31 6.99 -12.21
CA LEU A 162 49.19 8.12 -11.29
C LEU A 162 48.99 9.44 -12.04
N PHE A 163 49.77 9.63 -13.13
CA PHE A 163 49.71 10.84 -13.94
C PHE A 163 48.35 10.99 -14.69
N ALA A 164 47.86 9.91 -15.29
CA ALA A 164 46.60 9.89 -16.00
C ALA A 164 45.37 10.10 -15.07
N LEU A 165 45.47 9.66 -13.81
CA LEU A 165 44.37 9.80 -12.84
C LEU A 165 44.35 11.15 -12.12
N LEU A 166 45.30 12.05 -12.35
CA LEU A 166 45.39 13.36 -11.70
C LEU A 166 44.13 14.23 -11.85
N PRO A 167 43.38 14.22 -12.96
CA PRO A 167 42.11 14.94 -13.09
C PRO A 167 40.97 14.37 -12.23
N MET A 168 41.02 13.11 -11.79
CA MET A 168 39.91 12.41 -11.14
C MET A 168 39.52 12.99 -9.77
N PRO A 169 40.45 13.37 -8.87
CA PRO A 169 40.08 14.06 -7.64
C PRO A 169 39.34 15.39 -7.86
N VAL A 170 39.76 16.16 -8.88
CA VAL A 170 39.08 17.42 -9.24
C VAL A 170 37.66 17.16 -9.72
N MET A 171 37.51 16.15 -10.60
CA MET A 171 36.18 15.70 -11.03
C MET A 171 35.29 15.30 -9.84
N ALA A 172 35.80 14.52 -8.91
CA ALA A 172 35.06 14.08 -7.72
C ALA A 172 34.55 15.26 -6.87
N ILE A 173 35.41 16.29 -6.68
CA ILE A 173 35.01 17.52 -5.96
C ILE A 173 33.93 18.27 -6.73
N MET A 174 34.06 18.41 -8.06
CA MET A 174 33.06 19.09 -8.89
C MET A 174 31.73 18.34 -8.90
N ILE A 175 31.74 17.02 -9.04
CA ILE A 175 30.53 16.15 -8.97
C ILE A 175 29.84 16.33 -7.62
N LYS A 176 30.59 16.32 -6.51
CA LYS A 176 30.03 16.54 -5.17
C LYS A 176 29.34 17.91 -5.07
N ARG A 177 30.01 18.99 -5.49
CA ARG A 177 29.42 20.36 -5.47
C ARG A 177 28.16 20.47 -6.33
N ASN A 178 28.19 19.89 -7.54
CA ASN A 178 27.03 19.85 -8.41
C ASN A 178 25.90 19.01 -7.80
N GLY A 179 26.22 17.89 -7.13
CA GLY A 179 25.25 17.04 -6.44
C GLY A 179 24.54 17.75 -5.29
N ASP A 180 25.28 18.47 -4.44
CA ASP A 180 24.72 19.25 -3.35
C ASP A 180 23.77 20.35 -3.87
N ALA A 181 24.19 21.07 -4.91
CA ALA A 181 23.36 22.10 -5.56
C ALA A 181 22.12 21.50 -6.26
N LEU A 182 22.28 20.33 -6.91
CA LEU A 182 21.18 19.61 -7.54
C LEU A 182 20.13 19.19 -6.51
N HIS A 183 20.56 18.65 -5.37
CA HIS A 183 19.68 18.22 -4.29
C HIS A 183 18.80 19.36 -3.77
N GLU A 184 19.39 20.53 -3.52
CA GLU A 184 18.64 21.73 -3.07
C GLU A 184 17.58 22.16 -4.09
N ARG A 185 17.98 22.26 -5.38
CA ARG A 185 17.04 22.68 -6.44
C ARG A 185 15.97 21.64 -6.71
N PHE A 186 16.32 20.37 -6.65
CA PHE A 186 15.37 19.27 -6.81
C PHE A 186 14.29 19.29 -5.72
N LYS A 187 14.66 19.57 -4.47
CA LYS A 187 13.69 19.72 -3.36
C LYS A 187 12.67 20.83 -3.64
N LEU A 188 13.11 21.98 -4.15
CA LEU A 188 12.22 23.09 -4.51
C LEU A 188 11.32 22.75 -5.71
N ALA A 189 11.83 22.05 -6.70
CA ALA A 189 11.06 21.59 -7.87
C ALA A 189 10.02 20.54 -7.45
N GLN A 190 10.40 19.60 -6.57
CA GLN A 190 9.50 18.59 -6.04
C GLN A 190 8.34 19.19 -5.24
N ALA A 191 8.60 20.21 -4.43
CA ALA A 191 7.56 20.92 -3.68
C ALA A 191 6.56 21.62 -4.63
N ALA A 192 7.05 22.26 -5.71
CA ALA A 192 6.17 22.88 -6.71
C ALA A 192 5.35 21.84 -7.48
N PHE A 193 5.95 20.70 -7.83
CA PHE A 193 5.25 19.60 -8.50
C PHE A 193 4.17 19.00 -7.59
N SER A 194 4.43 18.87 -6.28
CA SER A 194 3.42 18.42 -5.31
C SER A 194 2.23 19.38 -5.28
N SER A 195 2.47 20.70 -5.20
CA SER A 195 1.41 21.71 -5.22
C SER A 195 0.58 21.67 -6.51
N LEU A 196 1.22 21.45 -7.66
CA LEU A 196 0.53 21.28 -8.95
C LEU A 196 -0.37 20.03 -8.96
N ASN A 197 0.13 18.91 -8.41
CA ASN A 197 -0.65 17.68 -8.32
C ASN A 197 -1.84 17.82 -7.35
N ASP A 198 -1.65 18.47 -6.19
CA ASP A 198 -2.71 18.73 -5.22
C ASP A 198 -3.84 19.54 -5.86
N ARG A 199 -3.50 20.60 -6.63
CA ARG A 199 -4.47 21.39 -7.39
C ARG A 199 -5.18 20.57 -8.47
N THR A 200 -4.44 19.72 -9.18
CA THR A 200 -5.02 18.83 -10.20
C THR A 200 -6.01 17.87 -9.58
N GLN A 201 -5.65 17.24 -8.46
CA GLN A 201 -6.51 16.33 -7.73
C GLN A 201 -7.78 17.04 -7.22
N GLU A 202 -7.64 18.23 -6.65
CA GLU A 202 -8.77 19.04 -6.20
C GLU A 202 -9.72 19.37 -7.36
N SER A 203 -9.18 19.84 -8.49
CA SER A 203 -9.97 20.17 -9.69
C SER A 203 -10.69 18.96 -10.26
N LEU A 204 -10.04 17.79 -10.34
CA LEU A 204 -10.66 16.57 -10.85
C LEU A 204 -11.75 16.04 -9.89
N THR A 205 -11.50 16.09 -8.59
CA THR A 205 -12.47 15.66 -7.57
C THR A 205 -13.70 16.55 -7.58
N SER A 206 -13.54 17.87 -7.78
CA SER A 206 -14.61 18.86 -7.82
C SER A 206 -15.11 19.18 -9.24
N ILE A 207 -14.84 18.35 -10.24
CA ILE A 207 -15.13 18.64 -11.66
C ILE A 207 -16.61 18.98 -11.90
N ARG A 208 -17.53 18.32 -11.21
CA ARG A 208 -18.97 18.58 -11.34
C ARG A 208 -19.31 20.00 -10.86
N MET A 209 -18.68 20.46 -9.78
CA MET A 209 -18.88 21.81 -9.25
C MET A 209 -18.26 22.86 -10.19
N ILE A 210 -17.04 22.62 -10.71
CA ILE A 210 -16.40 23.49 -11.70
C ILE A 210 -17.31 23.68 -12.91
N LYS A 211 -17.89 22.58 -13.42
CA LYS A 211 -18.84 22.60 -14.53
C LYS A 211 -20.14 23.33 -14.20
N ALA A 212 -20.71 23.09 -13.01
CA ALA A 212 -21.95 23.72 -12.60
C ALA A 212 -21.85 25.25 -12.44
N PHE A 213 -20.66 25.75 -12.07
CA PHE A 213 -20.41 27.19 -11.88
C PHE A 213 -19.67 27.88 -13.03
N GLY A 214 -19.35 27.17 -14.13
CA GLY A 214 -18.63 27.72 -15.29
C GLY A 214 -17.24 28.26 -14.95
N LEU A 215 -16.49 27.56 -14.06
CA LEU A 215 -15.19 28.02 -13.55
C LEU A 215 -13.98 27.47 -14.34
N GLU A 216 -14.20 26.85 -15.50
CA GLU A 216 -13.16 26.18 -16.28
C GLU A 216 -11.99 27.10 -16.63
N ASP A 217 -12.26 28.27 -17.15
CA ASP A 217 -11.23 29.22 -17.57
C ASP A 217 -10.39 29.71 -16.39
N ARG A 218 -11.06 29.96 -15.25
CA ARG A 218 -10.37 30.38 -14.02
C ARG A 218 -9.45 29.27 -13.48
N GLN A 219 -9.93 28.03 -13.44
CA GLN A 219 -9.14 26.89 -13.00
C GLN A 219 -7.97 26.60 -13.95
N SER A 220 -8.22 26.70 -15.25
CA SER A 220 -7.17 26.55 -16.28
C SER A 220 -6.08 27.62 -16.12
N ALA A 221 -6.44 28.88 -15.86
CA ALA A 221 -5.47 29.95 -15.65
C ALA A 221 -4.63 29.73 -14.38
N LEU A 222 -5.23 29.28 -13.27
CA LEU A 222 -4.53 28.95 -12.03
C LEU A 222 -3.58 27.76 -12.23
N PHE A 223 -4.04 26.71 -12.93
CA PHE A 223 -3.21 25.56 -13.26
C PHE A 223 -2.01 25.95 -14.15
N ALA A 224 -2.24 26.81 -15.15
CA ALA A 224 -1.18 27.29 -16.04
C ALA A 224 -0.10 28.05 -15.27
N ALA A 225 -0.48 28.88 -14.30
CA ALA A 225 0.47 29.60 -13.44
C ALA A 225 1.34 28.66 -12.60
N ASP A 226 0.73 27.64 -11.96
CA ASP A 226 1.47 26.64 -11.16
C ASP A 226 2.35 25.74 -12.06
N ALA A 227 1.88 25.40 -13.27
CA ALA A 227 2.65 24.64 -14.24
C ALA A 227 3.87 25.42 -14.73
N GLU A 228 3.72 26.73 -14.97
CA GLU A 228 4.83 27.62 -15.37
C GLU A 228 5.88 27.74 -14.25
N ASP A 229 5.46 27.93 -12.98
CA ASP A 229 6.38 27.95 -11.83
C ASP A 229 7.12 26.63 -11.68
N THR A 230 6.41 25.51 -11.80
CA THR A 230 6.99 24.16 -11.78
C THR A 230 8.00 23.99 -12.91
N GLY A 231 7.65 24.42 -14.12
CA GLY A 231 8.54 24.41 -15.29
C GLY A 231 9.82 25.22 -15.08
N LYS A 232 9.71 26.43 -14.50
CA LYS A 232 10.87 27.29 -14.18
C LYS A 232 11.79 26.63 -13.15
N LYS A 233 11.24 25.98 -12.12
CA LYS A 233 12.01 25.26 -11.10
C LYS A 233 12.69 24.02 -11.67
N ASN A 234 11.98 23.23 -12.49
CA ASN A 234 12.56 22.08 -13.19
C ASN A 234 13.67 22.51 -14.17
N MET A 235 13.54 23.64 -14.85
CA MET A 235 14.59 24.18 -15.72
C MET A 235 15.86 24.52 -14.90
N ARG A 236 15.72 25.00 -13.65
CA ARG A 236 16.89 25.22 -12.78
C ARG A 236 17.56 23.92 -12.36
N VAL A 237 16.78 22.85 -12.14
CA VAL A 237 17.33 21.50 -11.92
C VAL A 237 18.09 21.02 -13.14
N ALA A 238 17.45 21.08 -14.32
CA ALA A 238 18.06 20.65 -15.59
C ALA A 238 19.36 21.38 -15.92
N ARG A 239 19.46 22.68 -15.61
CA ARG A 239 20.71 23.47 -15.82
C ARG A 239 21.87 23.00 -14.93
N ILE A 240 21.60 22.48 -13.73
CA ILE A 240 22.63 21.92 -12.87
C ILE A 240 22.96 20.50 -13.33
N ASP A 241 21.94 19.72 -13.63
CA ASP A 241 22.09 18.34 -14.15
C ASP A 241 22.96 18.33 -15.42
N ALA A 242 22.69 19.23 -16.35
CA ALA A 242 23.47 19.41 -17.57
C ALA A 242 24.97 19.74 -17.36
N ARG A 243 25.42 20.02 -16.14
CA ARG A 243 26.84 20.24 -15.82
C ARG A 243 27.60 18.94 -15.52
N PHE A 244 26.90 17.85 -15.24
CA PHE A 244 27.54 16.58 -14.90
C PHE A 244 28.30 16.01 -16.09
N ASP A 245 27.64 15.89 -17.25
CA ASP A 245 28.26 15.32 -18.45
C ASP A 245 29.51 16.08 -18.89
N PRO A 246 29.53 17.41 -19.06
CA PRO A 246 30.75 18.14 -19.39
C PRO A 246 31.87 17.96 -18.35
N THR A 247 31.52 17.96 -17.05
CA THR A 247 32.51 17.74 -15.98
C THR A 247 33.20 16.38 -16.13
N ILE A 248 32.44 15.34 -16.42
CA ILE A 248 32.93 13.97 -16.57
C ILE A 248 33.76 13.87 -17.86
N TYR A 249 33.20 14.33 -19.00
CA TYR A 249 33.90 14.21 -20.29
C TYR A 249 35.19 15.04 -20.36
N ILE A 250 35.21 16.21 -19.74
CA ILE A 250 36.46 17.03 -19.67
C ILE A 250 37.49 16.31 -18.82
N ALA A 251 37.12 15.75 -17.67
CA ALA A 251 38.07 15.01 -16.82
C ALA A 251 38.62 13.77 -17.52
N ILE A 252 37.76 13.01 -18.22
CA ILE A 252 38.15 11.84 -19.00
C ILE A 252 39.04 12.27 -20.19
N GLY A 253 38.65 13.33 -20.89
CA GLY A 253 39.44 13.90 -22.00
C GLY A 253 40.83 14.31 -21.54
N MET A 254 40.95 14.99 -20.39
CA MET A 254 42.24 15.33 -19.78
C MET A 254 43.03 14.10 -19.36
N ALA A 255 42.39 13.10 -18.76
CA ALA A 255 43.07 11.86 -18.42
C ALA A 255 43.62 11.14 -19.65
N ASN A 256 42.87 11.11 -20.75
CA ASN A 256 43.32 10.57 -22.03
C ASN A 256 44.46 11.41 -22.62
N LEU A 257 44.40 12.75 -22.58
CA LEU A 257 45.47 13.64 -23.03
C LEU A 257 46.77 13.41 -22.25
N LEU A 258 46.66 13.31 -20.91
CA LEU A 258 47.81 13.01 -20.06
C LEU A 258 48.38 11.60 -20.33
N ALA A 259 47.51 10.61 -20.54
CA ALA A 259 47.91 9.24 -20.85
C ALA A 259 48.61 9.17 -22.21
N ILE A 260 48.10 9.86 -23.25
CA ILE A 260 48.75 9.92 -24.58
C ILE A 260 50.06 10.68 -24.48
N GLY A 261 50.07 11.87 -23.88
CA GLY A 261 51.30 12.69 -23.80
C GLY A 261 52.39 12.03 -22.98
N GLY A 262 52.08 11.59 -21.74
CA GLY A 262 53.04 10.88 -20.89
C GLY A 262 53.44 9.51 -21.43
N GLY A 263 52.47 8.76 -21.96
CA GLY A 263 52.69 7.45 -22.56
C GLY A 263 53.53 7.53 -23.81
N SER A 264 53.29 8.48 -24.74
CA SER A 264 54.11 8.68 -25.94
C SER A 264 55.55 9.08 -25.58
N TRP A 265 55.72 9.94 -24.57
CA TRP A 265 57.05 10.27 -24.07
C TRP A 265 57.79 9.03 -23.55
N MET A 266 57.12 8.16 -22.80
CA MET A 266 57.67 6.90 -22.30
C MET A 266 57.98 5.90 -23.43
N VAL A 267 57.16 5.88 -24.50
CA VAL A 267 57.43 5.05 -25.70
C VAL A 267 58.70 5.52 -26.42
N VAL A 268 58.87 6.83 -26.61
CA VAL A 268 60.05 7.41 -27.23
C VAL A 268 61.36 7.08 -26.42
N GLN A 269 61.23 7.03 -25.09
CA GLN A 269 62.35 6.62 -24.22
C GLN A 269 62.54 5.09 -24.15
N GLY A 270 61.71 4.30 -24.82
CA GLY A 270 61.83 2.84 -24.85
C GLY A 270 61.39 2.15 -23.54
N SER A 271 60.75 2.87 -22.64
CA SER A 271 60.24 2.33 -21.37
C SER A 271 58.84 1.73 -21.48
N LEU A 272 58.12 1.98 -22.58
CA LEU A 272 56.81 1.43 -22.91
C LEU A 272 56.74 1.04 -24.38
N THR A 273 55.95 0.01 -24.72
CA THR A 273 55.60 -0.32 -26.11
C THR A 273 54.34 0.42 -26.58
N LEU A 274 54.16 0.51 -27.90
CA LEU A 274 52.97 1.11 -28.49
C LEU A 274 51.70 0.32 -28.12
N GLY A 275 51.82 -1.03 -28.07
CA GLY A 275 50.71 -1.90 -27.64
C GLY A 275 50.37 -1.74 -26.17
N GLN A 276 51.38 -1.54 -25.30
CA GLN A 276 51.12 -1.24 -23.89
C GLN A 276 50.38 0.08 -23.71
N LEU A 277 50.74 1.13 -24.47
CA LEU A 277 50.03 2.40 -24.44
C LEU A 277 48.57 2.23 -24.92
N THR A 278 48.36 1.46 -25.98
CA THR A 278 47.03 1.16 -26.52
C THR A 278 46.20 0.41 -25.46
N SER A 279 46.77 -0.62 -24.82
CA SER A 279 46.10 -1.32 -23.71
C SER A 279 45.73 -0.39 -22.57
N PHE A 280 46.65 0.52 -22.21
CA PHE A 280 46.43 1.51 -21.15
C PHE A 280 45.20 2.40 -21.45
N MET A 281 45.08 2.90 -22.67
CA MET A 281 43.96 3.70 -23.11
C MET A 281 42.65 2.94 -23.03
N MET A 282 42.62 1.67 -23.41
CA MET A 282 41.43 0.82 -23.29
C MET A 282 41.07 0.56 -21.82
N TYR A 283 42.03 0.31 -20.94
CA TYR A 283 41.79 0.17 -19.50
C TYR A 283 41.29 1.45 -18.87
N LEU A 284 41.81 2.61 -19.26
CA LEU A 284 41.33 3.91 -18.81
C LEU A 284 39.84 4.10 -19.20
N GLY A 285 39.43 3.65 -20.39
CA GLY A 285 38.06 3.63 -20.82
C GLY A 285 37.16 2.74 -19.96
N LEU A 286 37.66 1.58 -19.51
CA LEU A 286 36.92 0.67 -18.62
C LEU A 286 36.71 1.23 -17.20
N MET A 287 37.51 2.20 -16.76
CA MET A 287 37.38 2.85 -15.44
C MET A 287 36.20 3.80 -15.34
N ILE A 288 35.65 4.28 -16.47
CA ILE A 288 34.60 5.29 -16.49
C ILE A 288 33.34 4.78 -15.78
N TRP A 289 32.88 3.60 -16.17
CA TRP A 289 31.65 3.04 -15.63
C TRP A 289 31.71 2.77 -14.11
N PRO A 290 32.69 2.11 -13.56
CA PRO A 290 32.83 1.92 -12.11
C PRO A 290 32.77 3.22 -11.31
N MET A 291 33.35 4.31 -11.80
CA MET A 291 33.34 5.60 -11.11
C MET A 291 31.94 6.22 -11.06
N LEU A 292 31.21 6.19 -12.17
CA LEU A 292 29.82 6.68 -12.23
C LEU A 292 28.87 5.83 -11.39
N ALA A 293 29.04 4.52 -11.49
CA ALA A 293 28.18 3.54 -10.84
C ALA A 293 28.27 3.61 -9.31
N LEU A 294 29.43 3.92 -8.73
CA LEU A 294 29.58 4.10 -7.28
C LEU A 294 28.68 5.23 -6.74
N ALA A 295 28.63 6.37 -7.42
CA ALA A 295 27.77 7.48 -7.00
C ALA A 295 26.28 7.11 -7.07
N TRP A 296 25.89 6.39 -8.13
CA TRP A 296 24.52 5.91 -8.32
C TRP A 296 24.12 4.87 -7.26
N MET A 297 25.03 3.95 -6.92
CA MET A 297 24.84 2.93 -5.90
C MET A 297 24.48 3.53 -4.53
N PHE A 298 25.20 4.59 -4.10
CA PHE A 298 24.86 5.27 -2.84
C PHE A 298 23.43 5.76 -2.82
N ASN A 299 22.95 6.35 -3.91
CA ASN A 299 21.57 6.83 -4.03
C ASN A 299 20.56 5.68 -3.97
N ILE A 300 20.80 4.56 -4.67
CA ILE A 300 19.95 3.36 -4.63
C ILE A 300 19.84 2.83 -3.21
N VAL A 301 20.97 2.64 -2.54
CA VAL A 301 21.04 2.08 -1.19
C VAL A 301 20.39 3.01 -0.16
N GLU A 302 20.57 4.32 -0.28
CA GLU A 302 19.94 5.31 0.62
C GLU A 302 18.42 5.29 0.50
N ARG A 303 17.88 5.33 -0.72
CA ARG A 303 16.44 5.22 -0.98
C ARG A 303 15.86 3.89 -0.49
N GLY A 304 16.56 2.79 -0.74
CA GLY A 304 16.17 1.47 -0.25
C GLY A 304 16.18 1.40 1.28
N SER A 305 17.17 2.01 1.94
CA SER A 305 17.27 2.07 3.40
C SER A 305 16.13 2.86 4.03
N ALA A 306 15.79 4.00 3.47
CA ALA A 306 14.64 4.81 3.92
C ALA A 306 13.32 4.05 3.75
N ALA A 307 13.12 3.39 2.60
CA ALA A 307 11.95 2.57 2.32
C ALA A 307 11.82 1.39 3.30
N TYR A 308 12.90 0.65 3.52
CA TYR A 308 12.90 -0.48 4.46
C TYR A 308 12.62 -0.04 5.91
N SER A 309 13.11 1.14 6.32
CA SER A 309 12.82 1.69 7.64
C SER A 309 11.32 1.95 7.83
N ARG A 310 10.62 2.44 6.80
CA ARG A 310 9.17 2.64 6.84
C ARG A 310 8.39 1.34 6.87
N ILE A 311 8.80 0.36 6.07
CA ILE A 311 8.19 -0.98 6.09
C ILE A 311 8.39 -1.61 7.46
N ARG A 312 9.60 -1.57 8.01
CA ARG A 312 9.93 -2.14 9.32
C ARG A 312 9.15 -1.49 10.46
N ALA A 313 8.94 -0.17 10.40
CA ALA A 313 8.11 0.53 11.38
C ALA A 313 6.68 -0.02 11.41
N MET A 314 6.10 -0.29 10.22
CA MET A 314 4.77 -0.90 10.13
C MET A 314 4.74 -2.36 10.60
N LEU A 315 5.75 -3.14 10.24
CA LEU A 315 5.85 -4.54 10.70
C LEU A 315 6.05 -4.66 12.22
N ALA A 316 6.62 -3.65 12.85
CA ALA A 316 6.86 -3.61 14.30
C ALA A 316 5.68 -3.02 15.09
N GLU A 317 4.67 -2.45 14.42
CA GLU A 317 3.52 -1.85 15.09
C GLU A 317 2.60 -2.94 15.62
N ALA A 318 2.55 -3.09 16.96
CA ALA A 318 1.70 -4.07 17.60
C ALA A 318 0.22 -3.72 17.44
N PRO A 319 -0.69 -4.71 17.33
CA PRO A 319 -2.12 -4.46 17.41
C PRO A 319 -2.48 -3.78 18.75
N VAL A 320 -3.36 -2.80 18.70
CA VAL A 320 -3.77 -2.04 19.90
C VAL A 320 -4.64 -2.87 20.81
N VAL A 321 -5.55 -3.67 20.23
CA VAL A 321 -6.39 -4.62 20.96
C VAL A 321 -5.62 -5.93 21.10
N ASN A 322 -5.32 -6.31 22.33
CA ASN A 322 -4.64 -7.57 22.61
C ASN A 322 -5.63 -8.73 22.56
N ASP A 323 -5.21 -9.85 21.97
CA ASP A 323 -6.02 -11.07 22.00
C ASP A 323 -6.10 -11.62 23.42
N GLY A 324 -7.29 -12.10 23.80
CA GLY A 324 -7.48 -12.79 25.07
C GLY A 324 -7.01 -14.24 25.01
N SER A 325 -6.94 -14.87 26.16
CA SER A 325 -6.49 -16.27 26.28
C SER A 325 -7.64 -17.29 26.39
N GLU A 326 -8.85 -16.83 26.72
CA GLU A 326 -9.98 -17.70 27.02
C GLU A 326 -10.91 -17.84 25.81
N PRO A 327 -11.28 -19.05 25.38
CA PRO A 327 -12.33 -19.22 24.37
C PRO A 327 -13.68 -18.83 24.96
N VAL A 328 -14.62 -18.40 24.11
CA VAL A 328 -15.99 -18.16 24.53
C VAL A 328 -16.62 -19.48 24.96
N PRO A 329 -17.26 -19.54 26.16
CA PRO A 329 -17.95 -20.74 26.61
C PRO A 329 -19.02 -21.22 25.63
N GLU A 330 -19.30 -22.53 25.63
CA GLU A 330 -20.39 -23.08 24.83
C GLU A 330 -21.74 -22.67 25.42
N GLY A 331 -22.72 -22.46 24.55
CA GLY A 331 -24.08 -22.05 24.92
C GLY A 331 -24.32 -20.56 24.70
N ARG A 332 -25.56 -20.15 25.00
CA ARG A 332 -26.01 -18.77 24.81
C ARG A 332 -25.73 -17.97 26.09
N GLY A 333 -25.10 -16.81 25.92
CA GLY A 333 -24.68 -15.94 27.00
C GLY A 333 -25.43 -14.64 27.11
N GLU A 334 -25.49 -14.12 28.32
CA GLU A 334 -25.92 -12.74 28.59
C GLU A 334 -24.79 -11.80 28.23
N LEU A 335 -25.12 -10.71 27.54
CA LEU A 335 -24.22 -9.61 27.24
C LEU A 335 -24.46 -8.50 28.26
N ASP A 336 -23.51 -8.26 29.13
CA ASP A 336 -23.54 -7.18 30.13
C ASP A 336 -22.59 -6.06 29.70
N VAL A 337 -23.12 -4.86 29.55
CA VAL A 337 -22.40 -3.66 29.11
C VAL A 337 -22.36 -2.68 30.27
N ASN A 338 -21.17 -2.39 30.76
CA ASN A 338 -20.93 -1.43 31.83
C ASN A 338 -19.76 -0.51 31.46
N ILE A 339 -20.07 0.55 30.70
CA ILE A 339 -19.10 1.52 30.21
C ILE A 339 -19.21 2.77 31.08
N HIS A 340 -18.17 3.04 31.88
CA HIS A 340 -18.07 4.28 32.64
C HIS A 340 -17.65 5.42 31.72
N GLN A 341 -16.62 5.20 30.90
CA GLN A 341 -16.14 6.17 29.94
C GLN A 341 -15.43 5.48 28.77
N PHE A 342 -15.64 6.02 27.56
CA PHE A 342 -14.86 5.68 26.38
C PHE A 342 -14.51 6.94 25.59
N THR A 343 -13.23 7.09 25.28
CA THR A 343 -12.67 8.19 24.46
C THR A 343 -11.89 7.60 23.30
N TYR A 344 -12.19 8.07 22.07
CA TYR A 344 -11.42 7.63 20.90
C TYR A 344 -9.97 8.10 20.99
N PRO A 345 -8.99 7.30 20.53
CA PRO A 345 -7.63 7.77 20.36
C PRO A 345 -7.60 9.07 19.54
N GLN A 346 -6.81 10.05 19.96
CA GLN A 346 -6.66 11.37 19.32
C GLN A 346 -7.86 12.34 19.51
N THR A 347 -8.79 12.04 20.40
CA THR A 347 -9.84 12.98 20.80
C THR A 347 -9.74 13.26 22.30
N ASP A 348 -10.08 14.48 22.71
CA ASP A 348 -10.05 14.90 24.12
C ASP A 348 -11.42 14.77 24.80
N HIS A 349 -12.47 14.46 24.02
CA HIS A 349 -13.83 14.37 24.53
C HIS A 349 -14.31 12.93 24.55
N PRO A 350 -14.95 12.49 25.65
CA PRO A 350 -15.53 11.16 25.72
C PRO A 350 -16.65 10.99 24.68
N ALA A 351 -16.65 9.84 24.02
CA ALA A 351 -17.68 9.47 23.06
C ALA A 351 -18.85 8.73 23.73
N LEU A 352 -18.58 8.04 24.83
CA LEU A 352 -19.59 7.40 25.66
C LEU A 352 -19.26 7.63 27.15
N GLU A 353 -20.31 7.84 27.96
CA GLU A 353 -20.24 8.00 29.41
C GLU A 353 -21.45 7.35 30.09
N ASN A 354 -21.20 6.57 31.12
CA ASN A 354 -22.23 5.95 31.97
C ASN A 354 -23.30 5.16 31.16
N VAL A 355 -22.86 4.30 30.23
CA VAL A 355 -23.74 3.44 29.43
C VAL A 355 -23.80 2.05 30.06
N ASN A 356 -24.96 1.70 30.67
CA ASN A 356 -25.14 0.46 31.41
C ASN A 356 -26.42 -0.24 30.98
N PHE A 357 -26.33 -1.50 30.54
CA PHE A 357 -27.47 -2.38 30.26
C PHE A 357 -27.03 -3.83 30.18
N ALA A 358 -27.98 -4.74 30.40
CA ALA A 358 -27.78 -6.17 30.25
C ALA A 358 -28.76 -6.73 29.23
N LEU A 359 -28.31 -7.62 28.36
CA LEU A 359 -29.12 -8.20 27.29
C LEU A 359 -29.10 -9.73 27.41
N LYS A 360 -30.23 -10.30 27.75
CA LYS A 360 -30.39 -11.75 27.90
C LYS A 360 -30.48 -12.44 26.55
N PRO A 361 -30.10 -13.71 26.45
CA PRO A 361 -30.24 -14.49 25.24
C PRO A 361 -31.66 -14.46 24.69
N GLY A 362 -31.81 -14.19 23.40
CA GLY A 362 -33.13 -14.14 22.72
C GLY A 362 -33.85 -12.81 22.82
N GLN A 363 -33.29 -11.80 23.46
CA GLN A 363 -33.87 -10.46 23.49
C GLN A 363 -33.47 -9.63 22.26
N MET A 364 -34.36 -8.70 21.90
CA MET A 364 -34.07 -7.69 20.87
C MET A 364 -33.91 -6.33 21.54
N LEU A 365 -32.75 -5.72 21.35
CA LEU A 365 -32.43 -4.37 21.80
C LEU A 365 -32.52 -3.38 20.64
N GLY A 366 -33.31 -2.34 20.80
CA GLY A 366 -33.35 -1.18 19.92
C GLY A 366 -32.43 -0.06 20.42
N ILE A 367 -31.67 0.53 19.54
CA ILE A 367 -30.81 1.68 19.85
C ILE A 367 -31.17 2.83 18.91
N CYS A 368 -31.61 3.95 19.47
CA CYS A 368 -31.91 5.15 18.69
C CYS A 368 -31.35 6.42 19.31
N GLY A 369 -31.51 7.54 18.64
CA GLY A 369 -31.02 8.84 19.06
C GLY A 369 -30.48 9.67 17.90
N PRO A 370 -30.20 10.96 18.12
CA PRO A 370 -29.67 11.86 17.09
C PRO A 370 -28.34 11.40 16.53
N THR A 371 -27.98 11.94 15.36
CA THR A 371 -26.65 11.70 14.78
C THR A 371 -25.57 12.22 15.73
N GLY A 372 -24.49 11.45 15.91
CA GLY A 372 -23.42 11.80 16.85
C GLY A 372 -23.69 11.45 18.31
N SER A 373 -24.81 10.75 18.64
CA SER A 373 -25.13 10.36 20.02
C SER A 373 -24.32 9.19 20.58
N GLY A 374 -23.48 8.52 19.78
CA GLY A 374 -22.62 7.43 20.24
C GLY A 374 -23.11 6.02 19.87
N LYS A 375 -24.20 5.84 19.10
CA LYS A 375 -24.74 4.51 18.70
C LYS A 375 -23.71 3.58 18.07
N SER A 376 -23.08 4.02 16.98
CA SER A 376 -22.08 3.21 16.26
C SER A 376 -20.81 3.01 17.10
N THR A 377 -20.49 3.92 18.01
CA THR A 377 -19.40 3.74 18.98
C THR A 377 -19.69 2.59 19.92
N LEU A 378 -20.91 2.54 20.48
CA LEU A 378 -21.34 1.45 21.34
C LEU A 378 -21.27 0.10 20.61
N LEU A 379 -21.79 0.03 19.38
CA LEU A 379 -21.72 -1.18 18.56
C LEU A 379 -20.27 -1.59 18.23
N SER A 380 -19.38 -0.64 18.01
CA SER A 380 -17.95 -0.90 17.77
C SER A 380 -17.25 -1.48 19.01
N LEU A 381 -17.61 -1.06 20.21
CA LEU A 381 -17.11 -1.61 21.46
C LEU A 381 -17.62 -3.03 21.71
N ILE A 382 -18.89 -3.31 21.43
CA ILE A 382 -19.46 -4.68 21.50
C ILE A 382 -18.74 -5.61 20.51
N GLN A 383 -18.39 -5.15 19.32
CA GLN A 383 -17.60 -5.90 18.33
C GLN A 383 -16.11 -6.02 18.71
N ARG A 384 -15.72 -5.37 19.80
CA ARG A 384 -14.33 -5.28 20.24
C ARG A 384 -13.39 -4.79 19.13
N HIS A 385 -13.81 -3.73 18.44
CA HIS A 385 -12.95 -2.96 17.57
C HIS A 385 -12.01 -2.06 18.37
N PHE A 386 -12.42 -1.67 19.57
CA PHE A 386 -11.68 -0.95 20.58
C PHE A 386 -11.95 -1.60 21.94
N ASP A 387 -11.01 -1.50 22.86
CA ASP A 387 -11.26 -1.85 24.26
C ASP A 387 -11.81 -0.63 25.01
N VAL A 388 -12.68 -0.86 26.01
CA VAL A 388 -13.28 0.20 26.83
C VAL A 388 -12.19 0.89 27.65
N SER A 389 -12.24 2.23 27.76
CA SER A 389 -11.25 2.99 28.55
C SER A 389 -11.46 2.81 30.05
N GLU A 390 -12.72 2.93 30.52
CA GLU A 390 -13.12 2.72 31.90
C GLU A 390 -14.43 1.94 31.95
N GLY A 391 -14.46 0.85 32.70
CA GLY A 391 -15.55 -0.12 32.74
C GLY A 391 -15.21 -1.40 32.00
N ASP A 392 -16.22 -2.23 31.72
CA ASP A 392 -16.04 -3.47 30.93
C ASP A 392 -17.33 -3.86 30.19
N ILE A 393 -17.15 -4.71 29.20
CA ILE A 393 -18.24 -5.43 28.53
C ILE A 393 -17.97 -6.91 28.78
N ARG A 394 -18.99 -7.63 29.25
CA ARG A 394 -18.90 -9.04 29.59
C ARG A 394 -19.81 -9.89 28.75
N PHE A 395 -19.37 -11.09 28.48
CA PHE A 395 -20.21 -12.14 27.90
C PHE A 395 -20.03 -13.42 28.73
N HIS A 396 -21.11 -14.05 29.19
CA HIS A 396 -21.06 -15.12 30.20
C HIS A 396 -20.27 -14.72 31.45
N ASP A 397 -20.45 -13.52 31.97
CA ASP A 397 -19.71 -12.94 33.12
C ASP A 397 -18.19 -12.78 32.88
N ILE A 398 -17.67 -13.13 31.70
CA ILE A 398 -16.27 -12.99 31.33
C ILE A 398 -16.07 -11.68 30.58
N PRO A 399 -15.15 -10.80 31.01
CA PRO A 399 -14.81 -9.59 30.26
C PRO A 399 -14.33 -9.90 28.83
N LEU A 400 -14.81 -9.16 27.83
CA LEU A 400 -14.42 -9.38 26.44
C LEU A 400 -12.90 -9.29 26.24
N THR A 401 -12.18 -8.51 27.07
CA THR A 401 -10.73 -8.37 27.03
C THR A 401 -9.98 -9.67 27.33
N LYS A 402 -10.61 -10.63 28.04
CA LYS A 402 -10.03 -11.94 28.32
C LYS A 402 -10.34 -12.99 27.26
N LEU A 403 -11.40 -12.78 26.46
CA LEU A 403 -11.83 -13.70 25.42
C LEU A 403 -10.94 -13.61 24.19
N GLN A 404 -10.70 -14.76 23.53
CA GLN A 404 -10.07 -14.81 22.22
C GLN A 404 -10.95 -14.09 21.19
N LEU A 405 -10.34 -13.18 20.43
CA LEU A 405 -11.04 -12.34 19.45
C LEU A 405 -11.79 -13.16 18.38
N ASP A 406 -11.14 -14.18 17.86
CA ASP A 406 -11.75 -15.02 16.82
C ASP A 406 -12.94 -15.81 17.40
N SER A 407 -12.81 -16.32 18.64
CA SER A 407 -13.89 -17.01 19.34
C SER A 407 -15.07 -16.07 19.63
N TRP A 408 -14.81 -14.84 20.05
CA TRP A 408 -15.85 -13.82 20.27
C TRP A 408 -16.52 -13.41 18.95
N ARG A 409 -15.73 -13.03 17.95
CA ARG A 409 -16.26 -12.55 16.65
C ARG A 409 -17.04 -13.60 15.89
N SER A 410 -16.72 -14.89 16.08
CA SER A 410 -17.51 -15.98 15.50
C SER A 410 -18.94 -16.09 16.08
N ARG A 411 -19.20 -15.46 17.24
CA ARG A 411 -20.55 -15.36 17.82
C ARG A 411 -21.36 -14.20 17.29
N LEU A 412 -20.74 -13.30 16.48
CA LEU A 412 -21.36 -12.09 15.96
C LEU A 412 -21.62 -12.20 14.46
N ALA A 413 -22.80 -11.76 14.05
CA ALA A 413 -23.08 -11.38 12.66
C ALA A 413 -23.37 -9.89 12.61
N VAL A 414 -22.72 -9.15 11.73
CA VAL A 414 -22.80 -7.68 11.72
C VAL A 414 -23.14 -7.17 10.34
N VAL A 415 -24.13 -6.28 10.28
CA VAL A 415 -24.43 -5.46 9.10
C VAL A 415 -24.09 -4.02 9.45
N SER A 416 -23.07 -3.49 8.81
CA SER A 416 -22.62 -2.11 9.02
C SER A 416 -23.47 -1.09 8.29
N GLN A 417 -23.48 0.15 8.79
CA GLN A 417 -24.21 1.28 8.19
C GLN A 417 -23.88 1.48 6.71
N THR A 418 -22.61 1.35 6.32
CA THR A 418 -22.19 1.42 4.92
C THR A 418 -21.94 0.02 4.39
N PRO A 419 -22.84 -0.52 3.52
CA PRO A 419 -22.68 -1.85 2.97
C PRO A 419 -21.52 -1.91 1.99
N PHE A 420 -20.66 -2.93 2.15
CA PHE A 420 -19.54 -3.19 1.24
C PHE A 420 -19.71 -4.54 0.55
N LEU A 421 -19.54 -4.55 -0.77
CA LEU A 421 -19.50 -5.76 -1.59
C LEU A 421 -18.14 -5.89 -2.27
N PHE A 422 -17.55 -7.06 -2.19
CA PHE A 422 -16.33 -7.40 -2.91
C PHE A 422 -16.61 -7.55 -4.41
N SER A 423 -15.60 -7.29 -5.23
CA SER A 423 -15.65 -7.54 -6.68
C SER A 423 -15.66 -9.05 -6.95
N ASP A 424 -16.83 -9.64 -6.82
CA ASP A 424 -17.09 -11.08 -6.94
C ASP A 424 -18.57 -11.29 -7.27
N THR A 425 -19.03 -12.53 -7.43
CA THR A 425 -20.43 -12.86 -7.67
C THR A 425 -21.32 -12.48 -6.48
N VAL A 426 -22.62 -12.31 -6.72
CA VAL A 426 -23.59 -12.10 -5.65
C VAL A 426 -23.61 -13.28 -4.68
N ALA A 427 -23.55 -14.52 -5.22
CA ALA A 427 -23.49 -15.74 -4.39
C ALA A 427 -22.29 -15.73 -3.45
N ASN A 428 -21.08 -15.45 -3.96
CA ASN A 428 -19.86 -15.39 -3.16
C ASN A 428 -19.89 -14.24 -2.13
N ASN A 429 -20.48 -13.11 -2.49
CA ASN A 429 -20.70 -12.02 -1.56
C ASN A 429 -21.63 -12.39 -0.40
N ILE A 430 -22.70 -13.16 -0.63
CA ILE A 430 -23.57 -13.68 0.43
C ILE A 430 -22.84 -14.75 1.25
N ALA A 431 -22.13 -15.67 0.58
CA ALA A 431 -21.41 -16.77 1.22
C ALA A 431 -20.10 -16.38 1.90
N LEU A 432 -19.73 -15.10 1.94
CA LEU A 432 -18.42 -14.62 2.42
C LEU A 432 -18.05 -15.16 3.81
N GLY A 433 -18.98 -15.23 4.74
CA GLY A 433 -18.78 -15.77 6.11
C GLY A 433 -18.95 -17.29 6.20
N CYS A 434 -19.49 -17.95 5.16
CA CYS A 434 -19.76 -19.39 5.08
C CYS A 434 -19.42 -19.91 3.67
N PRO A 435 -18.13 -20.04 3.31
CA PRO A 435 -17.71 -20.38 1.94
C PRO A 435 -18.23 -21.73 1.42
N ASN A 436 -18.63 -22.61 2.31
CA ASN A 436 -19.16 -23.95 1.98
C ASN A 436 -20.69 -24.00 1.93
N ALA A 437 -21.38 -22.84 1.98
CA ALA A 437 -22.84 -22.79 1.92
C ALA A 437 -23.35 -23.28 0.57
N THR A 438 -24.43 -24.03 0.62
CA THR A 438 -25.11 -24.52 -0.58
C THR A 438 -25.89 -23.41 -1.27
N GLN A 439 -26.16 -23.53 -2.55
CA GLN A 439 -27.00 -22.58 -3.29
C GLN A 439 -28.39 -22.42 -2.66
N GLN A 440 -28.97 -23.47 -2.11
CA GLN A 440 -30.28 -23.43 -1.44
C GLN A 440 -30.23 -22.58 -0.15
N GLU A 441 -29.17 -22.68 0.63
CA GLU A 441 -28.97 -21.86 1.83
C GLU A 441 -28.80 -20.37 1.46
N ILE A 442 -28.02 -20.08 0.41
CA ILE A 442 -27.82 -18.73 -0.11
C ILE A 442 -29.16 -18.13 -0.55
N GLU A 443 -29.97 -18.87 -1.33
CA GLU A 443 -31.27 -18.41 -1.76
C GLU A 443 -32.26 -18.25 -0.62
N HIS A 444 -32.21 -19.12 0.40
CA HIS A 444 -33.04 -19.02 1.58
C HIS A 444 -32.79 -17.70 2.32
N VAL A 445 -31.56 -17.36 2.62
CA VAL A 445 -31.25 -16.10 3.32
C VAL A 445 -31.49 -14.87 2.44
N ALA A 446 -31.36 -14.99 1.12
CA ALA A 446 -31.71 -13.94 0.18
C ALA A 446 -33.22 -13.64 0.19
N ARG A 447 -34.09 -14.67 0.34
CA ARG A 447 -35.54 -14.50 0.54
C ARG A 447 -35.83 -13.84 1.88
N LEU A 448 -35.16 -14.24 2.96
CA LEU A 448 -35.32 -13.60 4.28
C LEU A 448 -34.95 -12.12 4.23
N ALA A 449 -33.89 -11.76 3.50
CA ALA A 449 -33.46 -10.37 3.29
C ALA A 449 -34.25 -9.65 2.18
N SER A 450 -35.29 -10.26 1.62
CA SER A 450 -36.15 -9.71 0.55
C SER A 450 -35.38 -9.20 -0.66
N VAL A 451 -34.30 -9.90 -1.07
CA VAL A 451 -33.43 -9.51 -2.19
C VAL A 451 -33.37 -10.57 -3.31
N HIS A 452 -33.98 -11.75 -3.08
CA HIS A 452 -33.96 -12.88 -4.03
C HIS A 452 -34.50 -12.49 -5.41
N ASP A 453 -35.65 -11.85 -5.48
CA ASP A 453 -36.30 -11.47 -6.74
C ASP A 453 -35.50 -10.39 -7.49
N ASP A 454 -34.83 -9.50 -6.77
CA ASP A 454 -33.91 -8.52 -7.37
C ASP A 454 -32.69 -9.21 -7.99
N ILE A 455 -32.14 -10.20 -7.29
CA ILE A 455 -30.98 -10.97 -7.78
C ILE A 455 -31.36 -11.72 -9.06
N LEU A 456 -32.53 -12.34 -9.13
CA LEU A 456 -32.98 -13.06 -10.33
C LEU A 456 -33.16 -12.16 -11.55
N ARG A 457 -33.38 -10.85 -11.37
CA ARG A 457 -33.47 -9.86 -12.45
C ARG A 457 -32.10 -9.41 -12.98
N LEU A 458 -31.01 -9.75 -12.29
CA LEU A 458 -29.65 -9.45 -12.77
C LEU A 458 -29.30 -10.34 -13.97
N PRO A 459 -28.39 -9.91 -14.86
CA PRO A 459 -28.09 -10.62 -16.11
C PRO A 459 -27.72 -12.10 -15.96
N GLN A 460 -27.07 -12.49 -14.85
CA GLN A 460 -26.65 -13.85 -14.55
C GLN A 460 -27.17 -14.31 -13.16
N GLY A 461 -28.18 -13.65 -12.61
CA GLY A 461 -28.74 -13.98 -11.32
C GLY A 461 -27.67 -13.93 -10.21
N TYR A 462 -27.54 -15.03 -9.47
CA TYR A 462 -26.55 -15.16 -8.37
C TYR A 462 -25.09 -15.18 -8.84
N ASP A 463 -24.83 -15.54 -10.10
CA ASP A 463 -23.48 -15.55 -10.68
C ASP A 463 -23.09 -14.19 -11.26
N THR A 464 -23.93 -13.18 -11.14
CA THR A 464 -23.62 -11.81 -11.58
C THR A 464 -22.47 -11.24 -10.75
N GLU A 465 -21.39 -10.81 -11.41
CA GLU A 465 -20.31 -10.08 -10.77
C GLU A 465 -20.76 -8.67 -10.36
N VAL A 466 -20.51 -8.30 -9.11
CA VAL A 466 -20.86 -7.02 -8.50
C VAL A 466 -19.63 -6.36 -7.87
N GLY A 467 -19.77 -5.15 -7.33
CA GLY A 467 -18.66 -4.40 -6.74
C GLY A 467 -18.13 -3.31 -7.69
N GLU A 468 -16.87 -2.88 -7.49
CA GLU A 468 -16.29 -1.75 -8.25
C GLU A 468 -16.13 -2.03 -9.75
N ARG A 469 -15.98 -3.28 -10.14
CA ARG A 469 -15.73 -3.71 -11.53
C ARG A 469 -16.92 -4.43 -12.18
N GLY A 470 -17.99 -4.67 -11.42
CA GLY A 470 -19.17 -5.39 -11.88
C GLY A 470 -20.41 -4.50 -12.02
N VAL A 471 -21.57 -5.15 -12.00
CA VAL A 471 -22.86 -4.46 -12.08
C VAL A 471 -23.06 -3.55 -10.87
N MET A 472 -23.48 -2.31 -11.13
CA MET A 472 -23.78 -1.33 -10.09
C MET A 472 -25.15 -1.64 -9.48
N LEU A 473 -25.15 -2.00 -8.20
CA LEU A 473 -26.36 -2.22 -7.42
C LEU A 473 -26.81 -0.93 -6.71
N SER A 474 -28.12 -0.81 -6.48
CA SER A 474 -28.64 0.29 -5.66
C SER A 474 -28.20 0.15 -4.19
N GLY A 475 -28.27 1.25 -3.42
CA GLY A 475 -27.95 1.25 -1.99
C GLY A 475 -28.77 0.22 -1.21
N GLY A 476 -30.08 0.14 -1.47
CA GLY A 476 -30.96 -0.83 -0.83
C GLY A 476 -30.67 -2.28 -1.21
N GLN A 477 -30.29 -2.56 -2.45
CA GLN A 477 -29.85 -3.90 -2.86
C GLN A 477 -28.56 -4.30 -2.15
N LYS A 478 -27.57 -3.40 -2.04
CA LYS A 478 -26.31 -3.65 -1.30
C LYS A 478 -26.58 -3.92 0.19
N GLN A 479 -27.45 -3.15 0.83
CA GLN A 479 -27.85 -3.38 2.22
C GLN A 479 -28.49 -4.76 2.40
N ARG A 480 -29.47 -5.12 1.55
CA ARG A 480 -30.17 -6.41 1.64
C ARG A 480 -29.25 -7.61 1.37
N ILE A 481 -28.29 -7.50 0.45
CA ILE A 481 -27.25 -8.53 0.26
C ILE A 481 -26.37 -8.65 1.51
N SER A 482 -26.01 -7.53 2.15
CA SER A 482 -25.25 -7.55 3.41
C SER A 482 -26.06 -8.16 4.57
N ILE A 483 -27.37 -7.95 4.60
CA ILE A 483 -28.25 -8.63 5.55
C ILE A 483 -28.28 -10.15 5.28
N ALA A 484 -28.44 -10.57 4.02
CA ALA A 484 -28.40 -11.98 3.64
C ALA A 484 -27.08 -12.65 4.06
N ARG A 485 -25.94 -11.97 3.84
CA ARG A 485 -24.61 -12.40 4.30
C ARG A 485 -24.58 -12.64 5.81
N ALA A 486 -25.10 -11.69 6.60
CA ALA A 486 -25.11 -11.79 8.05
C ALA A 486 -26.02 -12.94 8.55
N LEU A 487 -27.19 -13.13 7.92
CA LEU A 487 -28.12 -14.22 8.27
C LEU A 487 -27.55 -15.60 7.97
N LEU A 488 -26.73 -15.73 6.92
CA LEU A 488 -26.10 -16.98 6.53
C LEU A 488 -25.07 -17.48 7.56
N VAL A 489 -24.36 -16.55 8.22
CA VAL A 489 -23.40 -16.88 9.31
C VAL A 489 -24.06 -17.58 10.47
N ASN A 490 -25.39 -17.37 10.68
CA ASN A 490 -26.19 -18.02 11.72
C ASN A 490 -25.62 -17.81 13.14
N ALA A 491 -25.08 -16.62 13.42
CA ALA A 491 -24.45 -16.26 14.67
C ALA A 491 -25.46 -16.15 15.83
N GLU A 492 -24.95 -16.18 17.07
CA GLU A 492 -25.73 -16.02 18.28
C GLU A 492 -26.26 -14.60 18.48
N ILE A 493 -25.45 -13.60 18.12
CA ILE A 493 -25.77 -12.19 18.23
C ILE A 493 -25.74 -11.57 16.84
N LEU A 494 -26.86 -10.99 16.41
CA LEU A 494 -26.98 -10.21 15.18
C LEU A 494 -26.98 -8.72 15.51
N ILE A 495 -26.07 -7.97 14.88
CA ILE A 495 -25.96 -6.51 15.02
C ILE A 495 -26.32 -5.86 13.67
N LEU A 496 -27.33 -5.01 13.68
CA LEU A 496 -27.76 -4.23 12.53
C LEU A 496 -27.53 -2.74 12.83
N ASP A 497 -26.48 -2.13 12.24
CA ASP A 497 -26.18 -0.71 12.40
C ASP A 497 -26.76 0.08 11.22
N ASP A 498 -27.92 0.68 11.42
CA ASP A 498 -28.68 1.46 10.42
C ASP A 498 -28.84 0.73 9.07
N ALA A 499 -28.97 -0.59 9.14
CA ALA A 499 -28.88 -1.49 8.00
C ALA A 499 -30.10 -1.44 7.06
N LEU A 500 -31.15 -0.71 7.42
CA LEU A 500 -32.41 -0.61 6.67
C LEU A 500 -32.64 0.81 6.12
N SER A 501 -31.75 1.74 6.32
CA SER A 501 -31.92 3.15 5.97
C SER A 501 -32.16 3.45 4.48
N ALA A 502 -31.61 2.63 3.59
CA ALA A 502 -31.74 2.76 2.14
C ALA A 502 -32.83 1.83 1.55
N VAL A 503 -33.64 1.17 2.42
CA VAL A 503 -34.72 0.27 2.03
C VAL A 503 -36.04 1.00 2.13
N ASP A 504 -36.96 0.74 1.21
CA ASP A 504 -38.32 1.28 1.28
C ASP A 504 -39.13 0.68 2.44
N GLY A 505 -40.14 1.40 2.94
CA GLY A 505 -40.86 1.03 4.13
C GLY A 505 -41.57 -0.32 4.05
N ARG A 506 -42.10 -0.71 2.87
CA ARG A 506 -42.75 -2.00 2.69
C ARG A 506 -41.76 -3.16 2.78
N THR A 507 -40.63 -3.03 2.13
CA THR A 507 -39.55 -4.03 2.18
C THR A 507 -38.91 -4.09 3.56
N GLU A 508 -38.77 -2.94 4.25
CA GLU A 508 -38.32 -2.86 5.65
C GLU A 508 -39.21 -3.70 6.58
N HIS A 509 -40.52 -3.52 6.52
CA HIS A 509 -41.46 -4.30 7.31
C HIS A 509 -41.37 -5.81 7.04
N GLN A 510 -41.22 -6.20 5.77
CA GLN A 510 -41.08 -7.61 5.42
C GLN A 510 -39.78 -8.20 5.97
N ILE A 511 -38.64 -7.47 5.89
CA ILE A 511 -37.37 -7.90 6.44
C ILE A 511 -37.47 -8.04 7.96
N LEU A 512 -38.04 -7.06 8.66
CA LEU A 512 -38.21 -7.12 10.13
C LEU A 512 -39.10 -8.29 10.55
N HIS A 513 -40.19 -8.56 9.83
CA HIS A 513 -41.01 -9.74 10.07
C HIS A 513 -40.21 -11.06 9.89
N ASN A 514 -39.44 -11.17 8.81
CA ASN A 514 -38.58 -12.34 8.56
C ASN A 514 -37.49 -12.48 9.64
N LEU A 515 -36.87 -11.37 10.04
CA LEU A 515 -35.86 -11.33 11.10
C LEU A 515 -36.38 -11.78 12.44
N ARG A 516 -37.64 -11.45 12.77
CA ARG A 516 -38.31 -11.90 14.00
C ARG A 516 -38.40 -13.43 14.04
N GLN A 517 -38.83 -14.06 12.94
CA GLN A 517 -38.93 -15.51 12.85
C GLN A 517 -37.55 -16.18 12.90
N TRP A 518 -36.58 -15.64 12.14
CA TRP A 518 -35.21 -16.10 12.12
C TRP A 518 -34.50 -15.90 13.48
N GLY A 519 -34.79 -14.78 14.15
CA GLY A 519 -34.17 -14.36 15.42
C GLY A 519 -34.69 -15.10 16.66
N GLN A 520 -35.66 -16.01 16.54
CA GLN A 520 -36.19 -16.72 17.72
C GLN A 520 -35.07 -17.42 18.50
N GLY A 521 -34.91 -17.00 19.75
CA GLY A 521 -33.86 -17.47 20.65
C GLY A 521 -32.45 -16.91 20.37
N ARG A 522 -32.26 -15.98 19.44
CA ARG A 522 -31.01 -15.24 19.19
C ARG A 522 -31.11 -13.83 19.76
N THR A 523 -29.98 -13.28 20.11
CA THR A 523 -29.89 -11.89 20.55
C THR A 523 -29.77 -10.99 19.32
N VAL A 524 -30.60 -9.96 19.23
CA VAL A 524 -30.59 -9.01 18.10
C VAL A 524 -30.42 -7.60 18.63
N ILE A 525 -29.47 -6.87 18.08
CA ILE A 525 -29.21 -5.46 18.40
C ILE A 525 -29.43 -4.64 17.12
N ILE A 526 -30.40 -3.75 17.13
CA ILE A 526 -30.75 -2.90 15.99
C ILE A 526 -30.50 -1.44 16.35
N SER A 527 -29.58 -0.80 15.67
CA SER A 527 -29.44 0.66 15.66
C SER A 527 -30.21 1.22 14.47
N ALA A 528 -31.12 2.14 14.68
CA ALA A 528 -31.91 2.72 13.61
C ALA A 528 -32.23 4.19 13.84
N HIS A 529 -32.35 4.94 12.73
CA HIS A 529 -32.90 6.30 12.71
C HIS A 529 -34.43 6.30 12.53
N ARG A 530 -34.99 5.27 11.89
CA ARG A 530 -36.41 5.06 11.76
C ARG A 530 -36.91 4.24 12.96
N LEU A 531 -37.83 4.82 13.73
CA LEU A 531 -38.39 4.17 14.93
C LEU A 531 -39.28 2.98 14.59
N SER A 532 -39.82 2.93 13.35
CA SER A 532 -40.55 1.77 12.83
C SER A 532 -39.79 0.47 12.95
N ALA A 533 -38.45 0.51 12.77
CA ALA A 533 -37.59 -0.65 12.90
C ALA A 533 -37.42 -1.15 14.35
N LEU A 534 -37.79 -0.36 15.34
CA LEU A 534 -37.60 -0.64 16.77
C LEU A 534 -38.88 -0.97 17.51
N THR A 535 -40.06 -0.88 16.86
CA THR A 535 -41.36 -1.06 17.52
C THR A 535 -41.52 -2.40 18.21
N GLU A 536 -40.80 -3.41 17.77
CA GLU A 536 -40.87 -4.78 18.30
C GLU A 536 -39.71 -5.14 19.21
N ALA A 537 -38.80 -4.20 19.49
CA ALA A 537 -37.71 -4.42 20.41
C ALA A 537 -38.21 -4.68 21.83
N SER A 538 -37.63 -5.69 22.50
CA SER A 538 -37.94 -6.00 23.90
C SER A 538 -37.61 -4.82 24.83
N GLU A 539 -36.60 -4.08 24.44
CA GLU A 539 -36.13 -2.88 25.11
C GLU A 539 -35.53 -1.91 24.07
N ILE A 540 -35.76 -0.64 24.28
CA ILE A 540 -35.20 0.45 23.47
C ILE A 540 -34.40 1.38 24.39
N ILE A 541 -33.16 1.68 23.98
CA ILE A 541 -32.31 2.71 24.60
C ILE A 541 -32.20 3.90 23.67
N VAL A 542 -32.45 5.09 24.21
CA VAL A 542 -32.30 6.36 23.50
C VAL A 542 -30.99 7.00 23.92
N MET A 543 -30.07 7.10 22.99
CA MET A 543 -28.77 7.70 23.23
C MET A 543 -28.77 9.19 22.90
N GLN A 544 -28.24 10.02 23.79
CA GLN A 544 -28.00 11.44 23.58
C GLN A 544 -26.64 11.82 24.19
N HIS A 545 -25.81 12.52 23.43
CA HIS A 545 -24.50 13.02 23.89
C HIS A 545 -23.65 11.98 24.63
N GLY A 546 -23.64 10.73 24.14
CA GLY A 546 -22.83 9.66 24.72
C GLY A 546 -23.47 8.94 25.92
N HIS A 547 -24.68 9.32 26.36
CA HIS A 547 -25.38 8.71 27.51
C HIS A 547 -26.70 8.04 27.08
N ILE A 548 -27.21 7.15 27.91
CA ILE A 548 -28.58 6.64 27.80
C ILE A 548 -29.52 7.67 28.44
N ALA A 549 -30.25 8.43 27.62
CA ALA A 549 -31.18 9.46 28.07
C ALA A 549 -32.54 8.88 28.45
N GLN A 550 -33.02 7.86 27.72
CA GLN A 550 -34.30 7.20 27.98
C GLN A 550 -34.14 5.70 27.76
N ARG A 551 -34.94 4.90 28.48
CA ARG A 551 -34.97 3.45 28.40
C ARG A 551 -36.38 2.95 28.63
N GLY A 552 -36.87 1.99 27.84
CA GLY A 552 -38.21 1.41 27.96
C GLY A 552 -38.60 0.64 26.71
N ASN A 553 -39.84 0.21 26.63
CA ASN A 553 -40.41 -0.34 25.40
C ASN A 553 -41.03 0.78 24.52
N ASN A 554 -41.44 0.44 23.29
CA ASN A 554 -42.01 1.41 22.34
C ASN A 554 -43.18 2.19 22.93
N ASP A 555 -44.14 1.52 23.60
CA ASP A 555 -45.36 2.13 24.10
C ASP A 555 -45.09 3.07 25.28
N GLU A 556 -44.17 2.70 26.16
CA GLU A 556 -43.72 3.54 27.27
C GLU A 556 -43.03 4.80 26.77
N LEU A 557 -42.06 4.65 25.84
CA LEU A 557 -41.28 5.76 25.32
C LEU A 557 -42.11 6.71 24.43
N ALA A 558 -43.11 6.19 23.71
CA ALA A 558 -44.04 7.01 22.92
C ALA A 558 -44.91 7.93 23.76
N GLN A 559 -45.15 7.56 25.06
CA GLN A 559 -45.91 8.37 26.02
C GLN A 559 -45.03 9.26 26.88
N GLN A 560 -43.79 8.86 27.14
CA GLN A 560 -42.84 9.60 27.96
C GLN A 560 -42.34 10.85 27.23
N SER A 561 -42.30 11.99 27.92
CA SER A 561 -41.72 13.21 27.35
C SER A 561 -40.25 13.08 27.06
N GLY A 562 -39.81 13.41 25.85
CA GLY A 562 -38.43 13.36 25.44
C GLY A 562 -38.24 13.11 23.95
N TRP A 563 -36.98 12.92 23.56
CA TRP A 563 -36.59 12.80 22.15
C TRP A 563 -37.35 11.70 21.39
N TYR A 564 -37.58 10.54 22.04
CA TYR A 564 -38.27 9.41 21.39
C TYR A 564 -39.69 9.78 20.98
N ARG A 565 -40.50 10.34 21.91
CA ARG A 565 -41.89 10.73 21.62
C ARG A 565 -41.97 11.80 20.53
N ASP A 566 -41.07 12.78 20.57
CA ASP A 566 -41.09 13.88 19.62
C ASP A 566 -40.72 13.38 18.21
N MET A 567 -39.72 12.49 18.11
CA MET A 567 -39.35 11.85 16.86
C MET A 567 -40.43 10.87 16.35
N TYR A 568 -41.03 10.11 17.26
CA TYR A 568 -42.14 9.19 16.92
C TYR A 568 -43.29 9.92 16.29
N ARG A 569 -43.72 11.03 16.88
CA ARG A 569 -44.77 11.89 16.32
C ARG A 569 -44.37 12.49 14.97
N TYR A 570 -43.13 12.94 14.87
CA TYR A 570 -42.62 13.47 13.60
C TYR A 570 -42.73 12.43 12.49
N GLN A 571 -42.23 11.22 12.73
CA GLN A 571 -42.22 10.14 11.72
C GLN A 571 -43.65 9.63 11.41
N GLN A 572 -44.57 9.64 12.36
CA GLN A 572 -45.99 9.36 12.10
C GLN A 572 -46.64 10.41 11.18
N LEU A 573 -46.33 11.68 11.39
CA LEU A 573 -46.85 12.76 10.53
C LEU A 573 -46.27 12.66 9.12
N GLU A 574 -44.96 12.36 9.00
CA GLU A 574 -44.31 12.14 7.71
C GLU A 574 -44.96 10.98 6.95
N ALA A 575 -45.15 9.84 7.58
CA ALA A 575 -45.83 8.68 6.98
C ALA A 575 -47.25 8.99 6.55
N ALA A 576 -48.01 9.74 7.37
CA ALA A 576 -49.38 10.15 7.04
C ALA A 576 -49.45 11.13 5.85
N LEU A 577 -48.40 11.95 5.65
CA LEU A 577 -48.27 12.84 4.49
C LEU A 577 -47.92 12.08 3.22
N ASP A 578 -47.06 11.07 3.31
CA ASP A 578 -46.67 10.22 2.18
C ASP A 578 -47.83 9.32 1.71
N ASP A 579 -48.70 8.89 2.64
CA ASP A 579 -49.93 8.12 2.33
C ASP A 579 -51.11 8.99 1.90
N ALA A 580 -51.03 10.32 2.03
CA ALA A 580 -52.09 11.22 1.59
C ALA A 580 -52.20 11.16 0.04
N PRO A 581 -53.41 10.91 -0.54
CA PRO A 581 -53.56 10.88 -1.98
C PRO A 581 -53.13 12.24 -2.55
N GLU A 582 -52.26 12.23 -3.57
CA GLU A 582 -51.90 13.42 -4.36
C GLU A 582 -53.23 14.13 -4.70
N ILE A 583 -53.44 15.31 -4.14
CA ILE A 583 -54.50 16.19 -4.60
C ILE A 583 -54.08 16.56 -6.02
N ARG A 584 -54.63 15.83 -7.02
CA ARG A 584 -54.59 16.26 -8.40
C ARG A 584 -55.18 17.67 -8.42
N GLU A 585 -54.36 18.64 -8.68
CA GLU A 585 -54.80 19.94 -9.20
C GLU A 585 -55.57 19.66 -10.49
N GLU A 586 -56.89 19.39 -10.34
CA GLU A 586 -57.77 19.49 -11.48
C GLU A 586 -57.73 20.95 -11.95
N ALA A 587 -57.30 21.09 -13.17
CA ALA A 587 -57.16 22.28 -13.94
C ALA A 587 -58.27 23.33 -13.60
N VAL A 588 -57.83 24.48 -13.17
CA VAL A 588 -58.58 25.72 -13.36
C VAL A 588 -58.29 26.16 -14.78
N ASP A 589 -58.98 25.53 -15.74
CA ASP A 589 -59.25 26.10 -17.03
C ASP A 589 -60.71 26.60 -17.01
N ALA A 590 -60.87 27.90 -16.78
CA ALA A 590 -62.02 28.71 -17.17
C ALA A 590 -61.56 30.14 -17.43
#